data_782d9278e85816989cd58b0bab546313
#
_entry.id   782d9278e85816989cd58b0bab546313
#
_cell.length_a   1.000
_cell.length_b   1.000
_cell.length_c   1.000
_cell.angle_alpha   90.00
_cell.angle_beta   90.00
_cell.angle_gamma   90.00
#
_symmetry.space_group_name_H-M   'P 1'
#
loop_
_entity.id
_entity.type
_entity.pdbx_description
1 polymer ?
#
loop_
_entity_poly.entity_id
_entity_poly.type
_entity_poly.pdbx_seq_one_letter_code
_entity_poly.pdbx_strand_id
1 'polypeptide(L)'
;MKSFKIEGGHPLKGSIQPQGAKNEALQILCAVLLTSEKVNIHNIPNIIDVNKLIRLLGKLGVKIEKHSDNSYTFQADTVDLDYLETPAFKVDGAGLRGSIMIVGPLLARFGKGYIPKPGGDKIGRRRLDTHFEGFIKLGAEFRYNKEDHFYGVEAKVLKGAYMLLDEASVTGTANIVMAAVLAKGTTTIYNAACEPYLQQLCKMLNRMGAKISGIGSNLLTIEGVDVLGGTSHTMLPDMIEIGSWIGLAAMTRSELTIKNVSWEDLGVIPNVFRKLGITIERKADDIFIPAHKNGYQVQNYIDGSILTLSDAPWPGFTPDLLSIILVVATQARGSVLIHQKMFESRLFFVDKLIDMGAKVILCDPHRASVIGHDFKSQLKATTMTSPDIRAGVSLLIAALSAKGTSTIHNIEQIDRGYQNIDTRLKAIGAKIERIEI
;
A
#
# COMPACT_ATOMS: atom_id res chain seq x y z
N MET A 1 -5.45 -24.22 -8.42
CA MET A 1 -5.49 -22.89 -7.75
C MET A 1 -4.46 -22.89 -6.64
N LYS A 2 -3.58 -21.86 -6.57
CA LYS A 2 -2.56 -21.80 -5.50
C LYS A 2 -3.20 -21.49 -4.15
N SER A 3 -2.79 -22.21 -3.12
CA SER A 3 -3.34 -22.14 -1.78
C SER A 3 -2.23 -22.26 -0.74
N PHE A 4 -2.47 -21.72 0.48
CA PHE A 4 -1.65 -22.00 1.65
C PHE A 4 -2.34 -23.04 2.52
N LYS A 5 -1.59 -24.04 2.98
CA LYS A 5 -1.93 -24.95 4.07
C LYS A 5 -1.12 -24.52 5.30
N ILE A 6 -1.82 -24.22 6.40
CA ILE A 6 -1.22 -23.59 7.58
C ILE A 6 -1.59 -24.39 8.83
N GLU A 7 -0.60 -24.92 9.53
CA GLU A 7 -0.79 -25.45 10.88
C GLU A 7 -0.53 -24.33 11.90
N GLY A 8 -1.60 -23.82 12.51
CA GLY A 8 -1.53 -22.67 13.42
C GLY A 8 -1.35 -23.08 14.89
N GLY A 9 -1.33 -22.06 15.76
CA GLY A 9 -1.19 -22.24 17.21
C GLY A 9 0.24 -22.41 17.71
N HIS A 10 1.24 -22.18 16.86
CA HIS A 10 2.65 -22.24 17.21
C HIS A 10 3.25 -20.85 17.41
N PRO A 11 3.99 -20.61 18.51
CA PRO A 11 4.75 -19.37 18.67
C PRO A 11 5.90 -19.32 17.66
N LEU A 12 6.12 -18.14 17.10
CA LEU A 12 7.21 -17.86 16.18
C LEU A 12 8.38 -17.23 16.93
N LYS A 13 9.59 -17.30 16.38
CA LYS A 13 10.77 -16.71 16.99
C LYS A 13 11.80 -16.32 15.93
N GLY A 14 12.45 -15.17 16.15
CA GLY A 14 13.54 -14.74 15.28
C GLY A 14 13.41 -13.29 14.84
N SER A 15 13.95 -13.01 13.68
CA SER A 15 13.88 -11.68 13.08
C SER A 15 13.34 -11.74 11.67
N ILE A 16 12.63 -10.68 11.27
CA ILE A 16 12.10 -10.53 9.93
C ILE A 16 12.42 -9.12 9.42
N GLN A 17 12.86 -9.02 8.17
CA GLN A 17 13.13 -7.75 7.55
C GLN A 17 11.98 -7.38 6.63
N PRO A 18 11.41 -6.15 6.75
CA PRO A 18 10.40 -5.67 5.82
C PRO A 18 10.95 -5.57 4.40
N GLN A 19 10.09 -5.83 3.43
CA GLN A 19 10.37 -5.53 2.02
C GLN A 19 10.29 -4.02 1.75
N GLY A 20 10.69 -3.59 0.55
CA GLY A 20 10.43 -2.22 0.09
C GLY A 20 8.94 -1.91 -0.05
N ALA A 21 8.57 -0.65 0.17
CA ALA A 21 7.18 -0.21 0.22
C ALA A 21 6.49 -0.34 -1.16
N LYS A 22 5.47 -1.20 -1.25
CA LYS A 22 4.68 -1.39 -2.47
C LYS A 22 4.11 -0.08 -3.01
N ASN A 23 3.49 0.72 -2.12
CA ASN A 23 2.81 1.95 -2.53
C ASN A 23 3.79 3.03 -2.99
N GLU A 24 5.02 3.00 -2.52
CA GLU A 24 6.12 3.82 -3.01
C GLU A 24 6.59 3.35 -4.38
N ALA A 25 6.80 2.05 -4.55
CA ALA A 25 7.25 1.46 -5.80
C ALA A 25 6.36 1.84 -6.98
N LEU A 26 5.03 1.81 -6.81
CA LEU A 26 4.08 2.17 -7.86
C LEU A 26 4.15 3.65 -8.29
N GLN A 27 4.69 4.53 -7.47
CA GLN A 27 4.90 5.95 -7.77
C GLN A 27 6.29 6.20 -8.33
N ILE A 28 7.31 5.76 -7.62
CA ILE A 28 8.74 5.96 -7.97
C ILE A 28 9.07 5.37 -9.34
N LEU A 29 8.57 4.17 -9.65
CA LEU A 29 8.81 3.54 -10.94
C LEU A 29 8.15 4.29 -12.10
N CYS A 30 7.02 4.95 -11.89
CA CYS A 30 6.40 5.78 -12.92
C CYS A 30 7.15 7.10 -13.12
N ALA A 31 7.75 7.65 -12.06
CA ALA A 31 8.50 8.90 -12.13
C ALA A 31 9.76 8.79 -13.02
N VAL A 32 10.26 7.58 -13.32
CA VAL A 32 11.41 7.41 -14.25
C VAL A 32 11.09 7.91 -15.67
N LEU A 33 9.80 7.96 -16.04
CA LEU A 33 9.35 8.48 -17.34
C LEU A 33 9.56 10.00 -17.47
N LEU A 34 9.80 10.72 -16.37
CA LEU A 34 9.99 12.18 -16.37
C LEU A 34 11.38 12.62 -16.88
N THR A 35 12.34 11.72 -17.04
CA THR A 35 13.70 12.04 -17.48
C THR A 35 14.19 11.05 -18.54
N SER A 36 15.13 11.48 -19.37
CA SER A 36 15.87 10.60 -20.30
C SER A 36 17.14 10.01 -19.66
N GLU A 37 17.53 10.51 -18.48
CA GLU A 37 18.70 10.06 -17.78
C GLU A 37 18.45 8.80 -16.97
N LYS A 38 19.53 8.18 -16.50
CA LYS A 38 19.47 6.97 -15.70
C LYS A 38 18.94 7.25 -14.28
N VAL A 39 18.01 6.46 -13.83
CA VAL A 39 17.47 6.45 -12.47
C VAL A 39 17.76 5.09 -11.83
N ASN A 40 18.53 5.08 -10.75
CA ASN A 40 18.88 3.87 -10.00
C ASN A 40 17.91 3.73 -8.83
N ILE A 41 17.22 2.60 -8.72
CA ILE A 41 16.24 2.37 -7.67
C ILE A 41 16.59 1.10 -6.91
N HIS A 42 16.64 1.21 -5.58
CA HIS A 42 17.02 0.15 -4.67
C HIS A 42 15.85 -0.19 -3.73
N ASN A 43 15.90 -1.39 -3.14
CA ASN A 43 14.88 -1.93 -2.24
C ASN A 43 13.50 -2.07 -2.92
N ILE A 44 13.47 -2.37 -4.21
CA ILE A 44 12.24 -2.66 -4.95
C ILE A 44 11.68 -4.00 -4.49
N PRO A 45 10.41 -4.09 -4.04
CA PRO A 45 9.83 -5.36 -3.63
C PRO A 45 9.54 -6.25 -4.85
N ASN A 46 9.94 -7.52 -4.76
CA ASN A 46 9.66 -8.51 -5.80
C ASN A 46 8.26 -9.11 -5.60
N ILE A 47 7.23 -8.36 -5.97
CA ILE A 47 5.81 -8.72 -5.86
C ILE A 47 5.11 -8.61 -7.21
N ILE A 48 3.98 -9.29 -7.36
CA ILE A 48 3.27 -9.39 -8.65
C ILE A 48 2.93 -8.02 -9.23
N ASP A 49 2.38 -7.12 -8.44
CA ASP A 49 1.94 -5.79 -8.92
C ASP A 49 3.12 -4.93 -9.40
N VAL A 50 4.25 -4.96 -8.68
CA VAL A 50 5.47 -4.22 -9.06
C VAL A 50 6.10 -4.83 -10.32
N ASN A 51 6.19 -6.15 -10.41
CA ASN A 51 6.71 -6.82 -11.58
C ASN A 51 5.86 -6.58 -12.84
N LYS A 52 4.53 -6.46 -12.69
CA LYS A 52 3.64 -6.05 -13.79
C LYS A 52 3.96 -4.63 -14.26
N LEU A 53 4.18 -3.70 -13.33
CA LEU A 53 4.53 -2.32 -13.66
C LEU A 53 5.89 -2.23 -14.37
N ILE A 54 6.91 -2.93 -13.87
CA ILE A 54 8.23 -2.99 -14.50
C ILE A 54 8.11 -3.51 -15.96
N ARG A 55 7.33 -4.57 -16.18
CA ARG A 55 7.07 -5.07 -17.54
C ARG A 55 6.34 -4.06 -18.42
N LEU A 56 5.35 -3.35 -17.86
CA LEU A 56 4.64 -2.29 -18.58
C LEU A 56 5.59 -1.17 -19.03
N LEU A 57 6.48 -0.72 -18.14
CA LEU A 57 7.50 0.29 -18.46
C LEU A 57 8.46 -0.20 -19.56
N GLY A 58 8.87 -1.47 -19.49
CA GLY A 58 9.72 -2.06 -20.56
C GLY A 58 9.01 -2.09 -21.92
N LYS A 59 7.72 -2.40 -21.96
CA LYS A 59 6.91 -2.34 -23.19
C LYS A 59 6.71 -0.92 -23.71
N LEU A 60 6.75 0.09 -22.82
CA LEU A 60 6.77 1.50 -23.21
C LEU A 60 8.14 1.97 -23.72
N GLY A 61 9.14 1.09 -23.81
CA GLY A 61 10.47 1.42 -24.33
C GLY A 61 11.47 1.85 -23.26
N VAL A 62 11.12 1.80 -21.96
CA VAL A 62 12.08 2.07 -20.88
C VAL A 62 13.14 0.96 -20.85
N LYS A 63 14.40 1.33 -20.94
CA LYS A 63 15.54 0.40 -20.76
C LYS A 63 15.65 0.05 -19.29
N ILE A 64 15.70 -1.25 -18.98
CA ILE A 64 15.71 -1.76 -17.61
C ILE A 64 16.88 -2.71 -17.44
N GLU A 65 17.78 -2.35 -16.54
CA GLU A 65 18.93 -3.16 -16.16
C GLU A 65 18.75 -3.64 -14.71
N LYS A 66 18.70 -4.96 -14.53
CA LYS A 66 18.55 -5.58 -13.21
C LYS A 66 19.95 -5.86 -12.62
N HIS A 67 20.25 -5.30 -11.45
CA HIS A 67 21.50 -5.53 -10.73
C HIS A 67 21.38 -6.60 -9.64
N SER A 68 20.21 -6.67 -9.00
CA SER A 68 19.88 -7.69 -8.00
C SER A 68 18.36 -7.90 -7.98
N ASP A 69 17.86 -8.74 -7.08
CA ASP A 69 16.42 -8.99 -6.98
C ASP A 69 15.59 -7.77 -6.56
N ASN A 70 16.23 -6.77 -5.97
CA ASN A 70 15.58 -5.56 -5.49
C ASN A 70 16.26 -4.25 -5.93
N SER A 71 17.15 -4.30 -6.95
CA SER A 71 17.89 -3.14 -7.43
C SER A 71 17.96 -3.11 -8.95
N TYR A 72 17.56 -1.99 -9.53
CA TYR A 72 17.45 -1.80 -10.98
C TYR A 72 17.89 -0.40 -11.39
N THR A 73 18.40 -0.28 -12.63
CA THR A 73 18.53 0.99 -13.34
C THR A 73 17.47 1.09 -14.41
N PHE A 74 16.79 2.22 -14.46
CA PHE A 74 15.80 2.57 -15.48
C PHE A 74 16.30 3.74 -16.30
N GLN A 75 16.04 3.70 -17.62
CA GLN A 75 16.34 4.82 -18.52
C GLN A 75 15.23 4.96 -19.57
N ALA A 76 14.52 6.08 -19.54
CA ALA A 76 13.41 6.40 -20.43
C ALA A 76 13.86 7.42 -21.50
N ASP A 77 14.99 7.14 -22.18
CA ASP A 77 15.54 7.98 -23.26
C ASP A 77 14.72 7.84 -24.56
N THR A 78 14.09 6.68 -24.77
CA THR A 78 13.19 6.40 -25.89
C THR A 78 11.90 5.81 -25.34
N VAL A 79 10.78 6.50 -25.51
CA VAL A 79 9.44 6.03 -25.06
C VAL A 79 8.56 5.85 -26.28
N ASP A 80 7.99 4.65 -26.41
CA ASP A 80 7.05 4.28 -27.48
C ASP A 80 5.61 4.70 -27.07
N LEU A 81 5.19 5.83 -27.56
CA LEU A 81 3.83 6.34 -27.31
C LEU A 81 2.76 5.65 -28.15
N ASP A 82 3.12 5.02 -29.27
CA ASP A 82 2.18 4.30 -30.11
C ASP A 82 1.70 3.02 -29.43
N TYR A 83 2.52 2.46 -28.51
CA TYR A 83 2.11 1.34 -27.66
C TYR A 83 0.84 1.63 -26.86
N LEU A 84 0.62 2.89 -26.41
CA LEU A 84 -0.57 3.29 -25.66
C LEU A 84 -1.89 3.08 -26.40
N GLU A 85 -1.87 3.00 -27.73
CA GLU A 85 -3.04 2.83 -28.57
C GLU A 85 -3.28 1.36 -28.98
N THR A 86 -2.40 0.46 -28.55
CA THR A 86 -2.47 -0.97 -28.90
C THR A 86 -3.47 -1.75 -28.05
N PRO A 87 -4.06 -2.85 -28.60
CA PRO A 87 -4.85 -3.79 -27.79
C PRO A 87 -4.06 -4.42 -26.64
N ALA A 88 -2.74 -4.61 -26.80
CA ALA A 88 -1.86 -5.15 -25.77
C ALA A 88 -1.79 -4.21 -24.55
N PHE A 89 -1.69 -2.91 -24.78
CA PHE A 89 -1.70 -1.93 -23.69
C PHE A 89 -3.05 -1.90 -22.94
N LYS A 90 -4.18 -2.09 -23.65
CA LYS A 90 -5.50 -2.18 -22.98
C LYS A 90 -5.51 -3.31 -21.95
N VAL A 91 -4.91 -4.45 -22.24
CA VAL A 91 -4.82 -5.59 -21.31
C VAL A 91 -3.85 -5.30 -20.18
N ASP A 92 -2.65 -4.82 -20.49
CA ASP A 92 -1.60 -4.56 -19.49
C ASP A 92 -2.01 -3.44 -18.52
N GLY A 93 -2.55 -2.34 -19.05
CA GLY A 93 -3.02 -1.20 -18.25
C GLY A 93 -4.21 -1.54 -17.36
N ALA A 94 -5.18 -2.31 -17.87
CA ALA A 94 -6.32 -2.78 -17.09
C ALA A 94 -5.93 -3.81 -16.01
N GLY A 95 -4.84 -4.55 -16.20
CA GLY A 95 -4.38 -5.61 -15.29
C GLY A 95 -3.77 -5.12 -13.98
N LEU A 96 -3.59 -3.80 -13.80
CA LEU A 96 -2.92 -3.19 -12.66
C LEU A 96 -3.54 -1.84 -12.29
N ARG A 97 -3.95 -1.65 -11.03
CA ARG A 97 -4.46 -0.32 -10.57
C ARG A 97 -3.39 0.77 -10.65
N GLY A 98 -2.14 0.43 -10.33
CA GLY A 98 -1.01 1.37 -10.36
C GLY A 98 -0.65 1.89 -11.75
N SER A 99 -1.17 1.30 -12.83
CA SER A 99 -0.94 1.77 -14.20
C SER A 99 -1.38 3.21 -14.43
N ILE A 100 -2.39 3.71 -13.69
CA ILE A 100 -2.82 5.12 -13.76
C ILE A 100 -1.67 6.10 -13.51
N MET A 101 -0.64 5.69 -12.77
CA MET A 101 0.48 6.55 -12.37
C MET A 101 1.42 6.92 -13.52
N ILE A 102 1.35 6.24 -14.68
CA ILE A 102 2.12 6.62 -15.87
C ILE A 102 1.57 7.88 -16.55
N VAL A 103 0.28 8.22 -16.31
CA VAL A 103 -0.42 9.27 -17.04
C VAL A 103 0.20 10.65 -16.80
N GLY A 104 0.47 11.01 -15.55
CA GLY A 104 1.09 12.28 -15.18
C GLY A 104 2.45 12.52 -15.84
N PRO A 105 3.41 11.58 -15.69
CA PRO A 105 4.72 11.68 -16.35
C PRO A 105 4.65 11.72 -17.87
N LEU A 106 3.80 10.91 -18.50
CA LEU A 106 3.64 10.92 -19.95
C LEU A 106 3.04 12.22 -20.44
N LEU A 107 2.02 12.73 -19.76
CA LEU A 107 1.42 14.02 -20.07
C LEU A 107 2.45 15.17 -19.92
N ALA A 108 3.23 15.16 -18.84
CA ALA A 108 4.21 16.21 -18.56
C ALA A 108 5.33 16.27 -19.61
N ARG A 109 5.89 15.12 -20.00
CA ARG A 109 7.03 15.06 -20.87
C ARG A 109 6.70 14.96 -22.35
N PHE A 110 5.59 14.32 -22.69
CA PHE A 110 5.23 14.00 -24.08
C PHE A 110 3.91 14.64 -24.53
N GLY A 111 3.22 15.36 -23.64
CA GLY A 111 1.99 16.07 -23.95
C GLY A 111 0.75 15.18 -24.10
N LYS A 112 0.87 13.87 -23.91
CA LYS A 112 -0.27 12.94 -23.98
C LYS A 112 -0.14 11.79 -23.01
N GLY A 113 -1.28 11.32 -22.48
CA GLY A 113 -1.34 10.14 -21.63
C GLY A 113 -2.68 9.44 -21.84
N TYR A 114 -2.63 8.12 -22.03
CA TYR A 114 -3.82 7.29 -22.21
C TYR A 114 -3.78 6.13 -21.21
N ILE A 115 -4.96 5.72 -20.73
CA ILE A 115 -5.09 4.60 -19.81
C ILE A 115 -6.47 3.92 -19.96
N PRO A 116 -6.55 2.59 -20.09
CA PRO A 116 -7.80 1.88 -19.92
C PRO A 116 -8.25 1.97 -18.47
N LYS A 117 -9.53 1.70 -18.20
CA LYS A 117 -10.05 1.65 -16.82
C LYS A 117 -9.19 0.69 -15.98
N PRO A 118 -8.40 1.19 -15.00
CA PRO A 118 -7.50 0.35 -14.24
C PRO A 118 -8.25 -0.64 -13.35
N GLY A 119 -7.78 -1.88 -13.30
CA GLY A 119 -8.27 -2.91 -12.39
C GLY A 119 -7.91 -2.66 -10.92
N GLY A 120 -7.82 -3.71 -10.14
CA GLY A 120 -7.39 -3.67 -8.73
C GLY A 120 -8.35 -4.37 -7.79
N ASP A 121 -8.12 -4.22 -6.47
CA ASP A 121 -8.93 -4.85 -5.43
C ASP A 121 -10.36 -4.31 -5.43
N LYS A 122 -11.31 -5.21 -5.15
CA LYS A 122 -12.74 -4.89 -5.03
C LYS A 122 -13.05 -4.44 -3.59
N ILE A 123 -12.58 -3.26 -3.20
CA ILE A 123 -12.72 -2.69 -1.85
C ILE A 123 -13.70 -1.51 -1.79
N GLY A 124 -14.53 -1.34 -2.80
CA GLY A 124 -15.45 -0.21 -2.97
C GLY A 124 -15.12 0.64 -4.20
N ARG A 125 -15.84 1.76 -4.38
CA ARG A 125 -15.58 2.70 -5.47
C ARG A 125 -14.21 3.36 -5.28
N ARG A 126 -13.44 3.39 -6.37
CA ARG A 126 -12.13 4.03 -6.42
C ARG A 126 -12.09 4.93 -7.64
N ARG A 127 -12.60 6.14 -7.46
CA ARG A 127 -12.67 7.14 -8.52
C ARG A 127 -11.29 7.54 -9.03
N LEU A 128 -11.25 8.10 -10.22
CA LEU A 128 -10.06 8.65 -10.85
C LEU A 128 -10.20 10.17 -11.05
N ASP A 129 -11.31 10.73 -10.58
CA ASP A 129 -11.66 12.15 -10.79
C ASP A 129 -10.53 13.07 -10.35
N THR A 130 -9.96 12.87 -9.15
CA THR A 130 -8.86 13.68 -8.62
C THR A 130 -7.66 13.77 -9.58
N HIS A 131 -7.31 12.66 -10.26
CA HIS A 131 -6.23 12.66 -11.24
C HIS A 131 -6.55 13.58 -12.41
N PHE A 132 -7.71 13.37 -13.05
CA PHE A 132 -8.08 14.06 -14.28
C PHE A 132 -8.44 15.51 -14.04
N GLU A 133 -9.13 15.84 -12.95
CA GLU A 133 -9.41 17.21 -12.55
C GLU A 133 -8.12 18.00 -12.31
N GLY A 134 -7.12 17.37 -11.67
CA GLY A 134 -5.80 17.97 -11.53
C GLY A 134 -5.13 18.26 -12.87
N PHE A 135 -5.17 17.32 -13.82
CA PHE A 135 -4.62 17.54 -15.17
C PHE A 135 -5.36 18.63 -15.94
N ILE A 136 -6.70 18.67 -15.84
CA ILE A 136 -7.51 19.73 -16.45
C ILE A 136 -7.14 21.10 -15.85
N LYS A 137 -6.95 21.19 -14.54
CA LYS A 137 -6.48 22.42 -13.87
C LYS A 137 -5.11 22.89 -14.38
N LEU A 138 -4.22 21.95 -14.72
CA LEU A 138 -2.92 22.24 -15.34
C LEU A 138 -3.05 22.59 -16.84
N GLY A 139 -4.26 22.57 -17.41
CA GLY A 139 -4.54 22.96 -18.80
C GLY A 139 -4.59 21.81 -19.80
N ALA A 140 -4.71 20.58 -19.35
CA ALA A 140 -4.90 19.42 -20.23
C ALA A 140 -6.36 19.30 -20.69
N GLU A 141 -6.54 18.84 -21.92
CA GLU A 141 -7.83 18.40 -22.44
C GLU A 141 -8.08 16.96 -22.03
N PHE A 142 -9.27 16.67 -21.50
CA PHE A 142 -9.68 15.34 -21.07
C PHE A 142 -10.68 14.73 -22.03
N ARG A 143 -10.51 13.44 -22.35
CA ARG A 143 -11.43 12.66 -23.17
C ARG A 143 -11.72 11.32 -22.49
N TYR A 144 -12.98 10.91 -22.54
CA TYR A 144 -13.39 9.58 -22.09
C TYR A 144 -14.12 8.87 -23.23
N ASN A 145 -13.58 7.74 -23.66
CA ASN A 145 -14.25 6.85 -24.61
C ASN A 145 -15.10 5.83 -23.83
N LYS A 146 -16.43 5.94 -23.94
CA LYS A 146 -17.39 5.07 -23.23
C LYS A 146 -17.39 3.65 -23.75
N GLU A 147 -17.15 3.45 -25.05
CA GLU A 147 -17.21 2.14 -25.70
C GLU A 147 -16.01 1.29 -25.27
N ASP A 148 -14.84 1.89 -25.25
CA ASP A 148 -13.58 1.22 -24.89
C ASP A 148 -13.21 1.36 -23.41
N HIS A 149 -13.98 2.09 -22.61
CA HIS A 149 -13.66 2.44 -21.24
C HIS A 149 -12.23 2.99 -21.07
N PHE A 150 -11.87 3.96 -21.92
CA PHE A 150 -10.53 4.51 -22.02
C PHE A 150 -10.50 5.98 -21.66
N TYR A 151 -9.50 6.38 -20.88
CA TYR A 151 -9.28 7.77 -20.46
C TYR A 151 -8.07 8.33 -21.22
N GLY A 152 -8.22 9.52 -21.79
CA GLY A 152 -7.14 10.23 -22.46
C GLY A 152 -6.99 11.64 -21.93
N VAL A 153 -5.75 12.11 -21.84
CA VAL A 153 -5.41 13.50 -21.56
C VAL A 153 -4.33 13.96 -22.51
N GLU A 154 -4.49 15.20 -23.02
CA GLU A 154 -3.55 15.82 -23.94
C GLU A 154 -3.33 17.28 -23.56
N ALA A 155 -2.09 17.77 -23.73
CA ALA A 155 -1.76 19.17 -23.53
C ALA A 155 -0.56 19.55 -24.40
N LYS A 156 -0.63 20.70 -25.07
CA LYS A 156 0.54 21.28 -25.75
C LYS A 156 1.55 21.83 -24.73
N VAL A 157 1.06 22.43 -23.66
CA VAL A 157 1.86 23.01 -22.58
C VAL A 157 1.04 22.94 -21.31
N LEU A 158 1.59 22.33 -20.26
CA LEU A 158 1.01 22.41 -18.92
C LEU A 158 1.39 23.73 -18.25
N LYS A 159 0.46 24.31 -17.50
CA LYS A 159 0.64 25.56 -16.75
C LYS A 159 0.33 25.35 -15.29
N GLY A 160 1.17 25.91 -14.43
CA GLY A 160 0.95 25.90 -12.99
C GLY A 160 -0.39 26.52 -12.62
N ALA A 161 -1.04 25.95 -11.61
CA ALA A 161 -2.35 26.36 -11.14
C ALA A 161 -2.49 26.12 -9.63
N TYR A 162 -3.39 26.91 -9.02
CA TYR A 162 -3.88 26.59 -7.67
C TYR A 162 -5.00 25.57 -7.78
N MET A 163 -4.94 24.54 -6.92
CA MET A 163 -6.01 23.54 -6.82
C MET A 163 -6.25 23.14 -5.37
N LEU A 164 -7.51 23.06 -4.98
CA LEU A 164 -7.99 22.41 -3.80
C LEU A 164 -8.55 21.06 -4.22
N LEU A 165 -7.99 19.97 -3.69
CA LEU A 165 -8.46 18.63 -3.99
C LEU A 165 -9.68 18.28 -3.12
N ASP A 166 -10.69 17.66 -3.71
CA ASP A 166 -11.91 17.24 -3.00
C ASP A 166 -11.59 16.15 -1.96
N GLU A 167 -10.56 15.34 -2.20
CA GLU A 167 -10.07 14.32 -1.29
C GLU A 167 -8.54 14.32 -1.24
N ALA A 168 -7.96 13.94 -0.10
CA ALA A 168 -6.52 13.70 0.03
C ALA A 168 -6.13 12.37 -0.65
N SER A 169 -6.31 12.31 -1.98
CA SER A 169 -6.01 11.14 -2.78
C SER A 169 -4.50 10.97 -2.95
N VAL A 170 -3.95 9.85 -2.45
CA VAL A 170 -2.52 9.56 -2.56
C VAL A 170 -2.07 9.47 -4.01
N THR A 171 -2.73 8.62 -4.80
CA THR A 171 -2.36 8.43 -6.21
C THR A 171 -2.71 9.64 -7.07
N GLY A 172 -3.81 10.34 -6.75
CA GLY A 172 -4.17 11.61 -7.40
C GLY A 172 -3.10 12.68 -7.16
N THR A 173 -2.73 12.92 -5.91
CA THR A 173 -1.68 13.89 -5.56
C THR A 173 -0.36 13.53 -6.24
N ALA A 174 0.09 12.29 -6.15
CA ALA A 174 1.35 11.86 -6.75
C ALA A 174 1.37 12.06 -8.28
N ASN A 175 0.28 11.74 -8.94
CA ASN A 175 0.16 11.89 -10.38
C ASN A 175 0.13 13.36 -10.83
N ILE A 176 -0.57 14.22 -10.06
CA ILE A 176 -0.57 15.67 -10.28
C ILE A 176 0.82 16.26 -10.03
N VAL A 177 1.52 15.85 -8.96
CA VAL A 177 2.91 16.26 -8.67
C VAL A 177 3.81 15.93 -9.85
N MET A 178 3.75 14.69 -10.36
CA MET A 178 4.54 14.27 -11.52
C MET A 178 4.23 15.05 -12.80
N ALA A 179 2.98 15.51 -12.96
CA ALA A 179 2.64 16.40 -14.08
C ALA A 179 3.12 17.84 -13.84
N ALA A 180 3.01 18.34 -12.62
CA ALA A 180 3.29 19.73 -12.27
C ALA A 180 4.79 20.08 -12.28
N VAL A 181 5.69 19.13 -12.03
CA VAL A 181 7.14 19.40 -11.99
C VAL A 181 7.72 19.91 -13.33
N LEU A 182 7.06 19.64 -14.45
CA LEU A 182 7.43 20.15 -15.77
C LEU A 182 6.41 21.18 -16.31
N ALA A 183 5.42 21.61 -15.53
CA ALA A 183 4.47 22.64 -15.94
C ALA A 183 5.08 24.03 -15.83
N LYS A 184 4.71 24.95 -16.73
CA LYS A 184 5.21 26.33 -16.69
C LYS A 184 4.60 27.11 -15.52
N GLY A 185 5.43 27.71 -14.69
CA GLY A 185 5.01 28.52 -13.54
C GLY A 185 4.86 27.70 -12.25
N THR A 186 4.05 28.18 -11.32
CA THR A 186 3.90 27.58 -9.99
C THR A 186 2.57 26.86 -9.84
N THR A 187 2.61 25.63 -9.34
CA THR A 187 1.43 24.84 -8.95
C THR A 187 1.34 24.79 -7.43
N THR A 188 0.15 25.09 -6.91
CA THR A 188 -0.15 24.90 -5.48
C THR A 188 -1.26 23.86 -5.36
N ILE A 189 -1.00 22.81 -4.59
CA ILE A 189 -1.96 21.73 -4.31
C ILE A 189 -2.32 21.81 -2.83
N TYR A 190 -3.56 22.15 -2.53
CA TYR A 190 -4.10 22.14 -1.17
C TYR A 190 -4.98 20.90 -0.98
N ASN A 191 -5.05 20.39 0.23
CA ASN A 191 -5.59 19.08 0.58
C ASN A 191 -4.84 17.92 -0.12
N ALA A 192 -3.54 18.12 -0.36
CA ALA A 192 -2.67 17.06 -0.87
C ALA A 192 -2.54 15.91 0.13
N ALA A 193 -2.42 14.69 -0.35
CA ALA A 193 -1.98 13.56 0.46
C ALA A 193 -0.53 13.78 0.92
N CYS A 194 -0.17 13.25 2.09
CA CYS A 194 1.18 13.46 2.65
C CYS A 194 1.77 12.18 3.29
N GLU A 195 1.36 11.02 2.84
CA GLU A 195 1.91 9.73 3.25
C GLU A 195 3.42 9.63 2.99
N PRO A 196 4.18 8.89 3.81
CA PRO A 196 5.63 8.77 3.69
C PRO A 196 6.10 8.43 2.28
N TYR A 197 5.43 7.51 1.59
CA TYR A 197 5.79 7.11 0.22
C TYR A 197 5.56 8.24 -0.82
N LEU A 198 4.60 9.13 -0.61
CA LEU A 198 4.43 10.33 -1.43
C LEU A 198 5.52 11.37 -1.12
N GLN A 199 5.88 11.52 0.16
CA GLN A 199 7.01 12.38 0.54
C GLN A 199 8.31 11.91 -0.12
N GLN A 200 8.54 10.58 -0.21
CA GLN A 200 9.70 10.02 -0.89
C GLN A 200 9.69 10.30 -2.39
N LEU A 201 8.54 10.23 -3.04
CA LEU A 201 8.41 10.67 -4.44
C LEU A 201 8.84 12.14 -4.59
N CYS A 202 8.32 13.06 -3.77
CA CYS A 202 8.68 14.46 -3.82
C CYS A 202 10.17 14.69 -3.54
N LYS A 203 10.75 13.99 -2.55
CA LYS A 203 12.18 14.04 -2.24
C LYS A 203 13.04 13.52 -3.39
N MET A 204 12.61 12.43 -4.05
CA MET A 204 13.31 11.90 -5.23
C MET A 204 13.26 12.90 -6.39
N LEU A 205 12.09 13.46 -6.69
CA LEU A 205 11.93 14.48 -7.74
C LEU A 205 12.80 15.72 -7.48
N ASN A 206 12.92 16.18 -6.22
CA ASN A 206 13.82 17.28 -5.86
C ASN A 206 15.30 16.93 -6.11
N ARG A 207 15.72 15.69 -5.85
CA ARG A 207 17.07 15.24 -6.23
C ARG A 207 17.28 15.17 -7.73
N MET A 208 16.21 14.97 -8.51
CA MET A 208 16.22 15.04 -9.98
C MET A 208 16.25 16.48 -10.52
N GLY A 209 16.12 17.49 -9.66
CA GLY A 209 16.13 18.91 -10.03
C GLY A 209 14.79 19.61 -9.97
N ALA A 210 13.71 18.94 -9.52
CA ALA A 210 12.42 19.59 -9.26
C ALA A 210 12.51 20.55 -8.06
N LYS A 211 11.53 21.45 -7.97
CA LYS A 211 11.43 22.44 -6.90
C LYS A 211 10.09 22.28 -6.18
N ILE A 212 10.04 21.32 -5.25
CA ILE A 212 8.85 21.01 -4.46
C ILE A 212 9.08 21.42 -3.02
N SER A 213 8.18 22.19 -2.45
CA SER A 213 8.15 22.59 -1.04
C SER A 213 6.84 22.17 -0.37
N GLY A 214 6.79 22.20 0.97
CA GLY A 214 5.64 21.73 1.76
C GLY A 214 5.57 20.21 1.91
N ILE A 215 6.64 19.48 1.58
CA ILE A 215 6.69 18.01 1.68
C ILE A 215 6.37 17.56 3.11
N GLY A 216 5.44 16.64 3.25
CA GLY A 216 4.95 16.16 4.55
C GLY A 216 3.78 16.96 5.12
N SER A 217 3.30 17.97 4.40
CA SER A 217 2.07 18.70 4.72
C SER A 217 0.99 18.49 3.65
N ASN A 218 -0.23 18.95 3.93
CA ASN A 218 -1.33 18.91 2.96
C ASN A 218 -1.33 20.10 1.98
N LEU A 219 -0.28 20.91 2.00
CA LEU A 219 -0.08 22.04 1.09
C LEU A 219 1.27 21.92 0.39
N LEU A 220 1.25 21.54 -0.87
CA LEU A 220 2.43 21.43 -1.71
C LEU A 220 2.52 22.63 -2.66
N THR A 221 3.72 23.16 -2.81
CA THR A 221 4.04 24.18 -3.83
C THR A 221 5.13 23.63 -4.74
N ILE A 222 4.91 23.70 -6.05
CA ILE A 222 5.78 23.13 -7.07
C ILE A 222 6.09 24.23 -8.09
N GLU A 223 7.36 24.61 -8.20
CA GLU A 223 7.83 25.45 -9.30
C GLU A 223 8.25 24.53 -10.44
N GLY A 224 7.62 24.68 -11.60
CA GLY A 224 7.96 23.86 -12.76
C GLY A 224 9.37 24.16 -13.28
N VAL A 225 10.02 23.12 -13.80
CA VAL A 225 11.35 23.19 -14.40
C VAL A 225 11.30 22.66 -15.84
N ASP A 226 12.28 23.03 -16.66
CA ASP A 226 12.29 22.64 -18.09
C ASP A 226 12.69 21.17 -18.26
N VAL A 227 13.54 20.63 -17.36
CA VAL A 227 14.09 19.27 -17.47
C VAL A 227 14.44 18.72 -16.09
N LEU A 228 14.32 17.40 -15.95
CA LEU A 228 14.76 16.66 -14.78
C LEU A 228 15.96 15.75 -15.14
N GLY A 229 16.92 15.65 -14.22
CA GLY A 229 18.10 14.79 -14.33
C GLY A 229 17.88 13.37 -13.81
N GLY A 230 18.97 12.59 -13.85
CA GLY A 230 19.01 11.27 -13.22
C GLY A 230 19.18 11.35 -11.70
N THR A 231 18.98 10.21 -11.03
CA THR A 231 19.17 10.13 -9.57
C THR A 231 19.34 8.68 -9.10
N SER A 232 19.71 8.53 -7.83
CA SER A 232 19.61 7.26 -7.10
C SER A 232 18.63 7.39 -5.96
N HIS A 233 17.79 6.36 -5.74
CA HIS A 233 16.77 6.33 -4.71
C HIS A 233 16.68 4.95 -4.05
N THR A 234 16.63 4.92 -2.73
CA THR A 234 16.33 3.71 -1.96
C THR A 234 14.94 3.84 -1.35
N MET A 235 14.06 2.91 -1.66
CA MET A 235 12.69 2.88 -1.14
C MET A 235 12.68 2.59 0.36
N LEU A 236 11.69 3.16 1.05
CA LEU A 236 11.43 2.88 2.46
C LEU A 236 11.07 1.40 2.67
N PRO A 237 11.33 0.84 3.86
CA PRO A 237 10.69 -0.39 4.29
C PRO A 237 9.17 -0.19 4.36
N ASP A 238 8.39 -1.21 3.96
CA ASP A 238 6.93 -1.12 3.87
C ASP A 238 6.29 -1.03 5.26
N MET A 239 5.79 0.15 5.63
CA MET A 239 5.13 0.37 6.92
C MET A 239 3.89 -0.51 7.12
N ILE A 240 3.22 -0.93 6.03
CA ILE A 240 2.07 -1.83 6.09
C ILE A 240 2.51 -3.24 6.43
N GLU A 241 3.61 -3.68 5.86
CA GLU A 241 4.20 -4.97 6.20
C GLU A 241 4.71 -4.98 7.65
N ILE A 242 5.35 -3.89 8.10
CA ILE A 242 5.78 -3.73 9.50
C ILE A 242 4.59 -3.87 10.45
N GLY A 243 3.48 -3.18 10.18
CA GLY A 243 2.25 -3.32 10.97
C GLY A 243 1.68 -4.75 10.95
N SER A 244 1.79 -5.44 9.82
CA SER A 244 1.38 -6.85 9.71
C SER A 244 2.21 -7.76 10.59
N TRP A 245 3.55 -7.54 10.66
CA TRP A 245 4.43 -8.32 11.54
C TRP A 245 4.23 -8.03 13.02
N ILE A 246 3.89 -6.79 13.39
CA ILE A 246 3.47 -6.45 14.77
C ILE A 246 2.21 -7.25 15.12
N GLY A 247 1.20 -7.25 14.24
CA GLY A 247 -0.03 -8.01 14.42
C GLY A 247 0.21 -9.52 14.51
N LEU A 248 1.08 -10.05 13.66
CA LEU A 248 1.48 -11.47 13.68
C LEU A 248 2.11 -11.86 15.02
N ALA A 249 3.09 -11.09 15.51
CA ALA A 249 3.76 -11.35 16.78
C ALA A 249 2.75 -11.38 17.94
N ALA A 250 1.82 -10.42 17.98
CA ALA A 250 0.79 -10.33 18.99
C ALA A 250 -0.14 -11.56 18.97
N MET A 251 -0.70 -11.89 17.81
CA MET A 251 -1.66 -12.98 17.62
C MET A 251 -1.08 -14.35 17.93
N THR A 252 0.17 -14.58 17.56
CA THR A 252 0.87 -15.85 17.80
C THR A 252 1.61 -15.89 19.16
N ARG A 253 1.51 -14.83 19.97
CA ARG A 253 2.23 -14.64 21.23
C ARG A 253 3.74 -14.87 21.08
N SER A 254 4.29 -14.41 20.00
CA SER A 254 5.67 -14.63 19.55
C SER A 254 6.60 -13.51 20.02
N GLU A 255 7.86 -13.87 20.20
CA GLU A 255 8.95 -12.90 20.35
C GLU A 255 9.58 -12.67 18.99
N LEU A 256 9.39 -11.46 18.43
CA LEU A 256 9.90 -11.12 17.10
C LEU A 256 10.67 -9.81 17.10
N THR A 257 11.73 -9.77 16.28
CA THR A 257 12.43 -8.54 15.92
C THR A 257 12.14 -8.19 14.47
N ILE A 258 11.58 -6.99 14.22
CA ILE A 258 11.39 -6.45 12.88
C ILE A 258 12.57 -5.53 12.60
N LYS A 259 13.38 -5.89 11.60
CA LYS A 259 14.68 -5.26 11.31
C LYS A 259 14.54 -4.02 10.43
N ASN A 260 15.46 -3.04 10.63
CA ASN A 260 15.66 -1.91 9.72
C ASN A 260 14.34 -1.17 9.39
N VAL A 261 13.58 -0.80 10.41
CA VAL A 261 12.37 0.01 10.23
C VAL A 261 12.73 1.49 10.19
N SER A 262 12.01 2.26 9.38
CA SER A 262 12.09 3.73 9.42
C SER A 262 11.09 4.25 10.44
N TRP A 263 11.52 4.48 11.68
CA TRP A 263 10.64 4.88 12.80
C TRP A 263 9.87 6.15 12.51
N GLU A 264 10.49 7.13 11.86
CA GLU A 264 9.90 8.43 11.54
C GLU A 264 8.75 8.31 10.54
N ASP A 265 8.81 7.29 9.69
CA ASP A 265 7.81 7.02 8.65
C ASP A 265 6.68 6.07 9.11
N LEU A 266 6.69 5.60 10.38
CA LEU A 266 5.62 4.75 10.91
C LEU A 266 4.42 5.56 11.44
N GLY A 267 4.58 6.86 11.72
CA GLY A 267 3.52 7.72 12.23
C GLY A 267 2.80 7.13 13.45
N VAL A 268 1.48 7.05 13.38
CA VAL A 268 0.64 6.57 14.50
C VAL A 268 0.57 5.04 14.60
N ILE A 269 1.14 4.28 13.66
CA ILE A 269 1.01 2.81 13.60
C ILE A 269 1.39 2.16 14.94
N PRO A 270 2.59 2.41 15.53
CA PRO A 270 2.95 1.79 16.82
C PRO A 270 1.97 2.15 17.95
N ASN A 271 1.47 3.38 17.97
CA ASN A 271 0.57 3.85 19.01
C ASN A 271 -0.81 3.19 18.94
N VAL A 272 -1.32 2.91 17.74
CA VAL A 272 -2.58 2.19 17.56
C VAL A 272 -2.48 0.76 18.08
N PHE A 273 -1.37 0.07 17.82
CA PHE A 273 -1.13 -1.27 18.40
C PHE A 273 -0.97 -1.20 19.94
N ARG A 274 -0.29 -0.17 20.47
CA ARG A 274 -0.20 0.03 21.94
C ARG A 274 -1.56 0.23 22.59
N LYS A 275 -2.52 0.88 21.93
CA LYS A 275 -3.91 0.98 22.41
C LYS A 275 -4.61 -0.36 22.53
N LEU A 276 -4.22 -1.36 21.73
CA LEU A 276 -4.67 -2.73 21.92
C LEU A 276 -3.92 -3.48 23.02
N GLY A 277 -2.93 -2.86 23.66
CA GLY A 277 -2.11 -3.44 24.72
C GLY A 277 -0.83 -4.14 24.22
N ILE A 278 -0.46 -3.96 22.96
CA ILE A 278 0.75 -4.56 22.40
C ILE A 278 1.99 -3.77 22.84
N THR A 279 2.93 -4.45 23.47
CA THR A 279 4.24 -3.88 23.82
C THR A 279 5.11 -3.80 22.59
N ILE A 280 5.62 -2.61 22.31
CA ILE A 280 6.51 -2.33 21.18
C ILE A 280 7.73 -1.58 21.72
N GLU A 281 8.89 -2.22 21.62
CA GLU A 281 10.16 -1.65 22.06
C GLU A 281 10.99 -1.21 20.86
N ARG A 282 11.52 0.00 20.91
CA ARG A 282 12.50 0.48 19.93
C ARG A 282 13.89 -0.01 20.32
N LYS A 283 14.58 -0.69 19.39
CA LYS A 283 15.99 -1.12 19.54
C LYS A 283 16.80 -0.60 18.36
N ALA A 284 17.34 0.61 18.49
CA ALA A 284 17.96 1.36 17.39
C ALA A 284 16.96 1.51 16.22
N ASP A 285 17.27 0.94 15.06
CA ASP A 285 16.42 0.95 13.87
C ASP A 285 15.48 -0.27 13.78
N ASP A 286 15.41 -1.09 14.84
CA ASP A 286 14.57 -2.28 14.89
C ASP A 286 13.37 -2.06 15.81
N ILE A 287 12.30 -2.83 15.56
CA ILE A 287 11.18 -3.03 16.49
C ILE A 287 11.36 -4.40 17.16
N PHE A 288 11.30 -4.43 18.48
CA PHE A 288 11.20 -5.66 19.23
C PHE A 288 9.81 -5.81 19.84
N ILE A 289 9.17 -6.94 19.59
CA ILE A 289 7.88 -7.32 20.16
C ILE A 289 8.13 -8.48 21.11
N PRO A 290 7.97 -8.29 22.44
CA PRO A 290 8.11 -9.39 23.40
C PRO A 290 6.90 -10.33 23.29
N ALA A 291 7.11 -11.58 23.72
CA ALA A 291 6.03 -12.56 23.75
C ALA A 291 4.94 -12.13 24.77
N HIS A 292 3.72 -11.95 24.31
CA HIS A 292 2.56 -11.60 25.14
C HIS A 292 1.96 -12.86 25.80
N LYS A 293 2.74 -13.56 26.65
CA LYS A 293 2.34 -14.84 27.27
C LYS A 293 1.03 -14.76 28.05
N ASN A 294 0.80 -13.64 28.72
CA ASN A 294 -0.41 -13.36 29.52
C ASN A 294 -1.51 -12.63 28.73
N GLY A 295 -1.38 -12.56 27.41
CA GLY A 295 -2.27 -11.79 26.55
C GLY A 295 -1.98 -10.28 26.58
N TYR A 296 -2.89 -9.50 26.02
CA TYR A 296 -2.84 -8.05 25.95
C TYR A 296 -4.24 -7.46 26.13
N GLN A 297 -4.33 -6.25 26.64
CA GLN A 297 -5.58 -5.62 27.04
C GLN A 297 -5.82 -4.31 26.30
N VAL A 298 -7.02 -4.14 25.74
CA VAL A 298 -7.46 -2.89 25.12
C VAL A 298 -7.46 -1.77 26.17
N GLN A 299 -6.89 -0.61 25.79
CA GLN A 299 -6.93 0.60 26.59
C GLN A 299 -8.20 1.38 26.25
N ASN A 300 -9.10 1.51 27.19
CA ASN A 300 -10.28 2.38 27.04
C ASN A 300 -9.86 3.86 26.97
N TYR A 301 -10.78 4.72 26.57
CA TYR A 301 -10.58 6.17 26.70
C TYR A 301 -10.43 6.60 28.16
N ILE A 302 -9.95 7.82 28.38
CA ILE A 302 -9.68 8.35 29.72
C ILE A 302 -10.95 8.35 30.62
N ASP A 303 -12.11 8.50 30.02
CA ASP A 303 -13.43 8.44 30.69
C ASP A 303 -13.96 7.02 30.88
N GLY A 304 -13.20 6.00 30.51
CA GLY A 304 -13.58 4.58 30.58
C GLY A 304 -14.46 4.10 29.43
N SER A 305 -14.81 4.95 28.46
CA SER A 305 -15.59 4.55 27.29
C SER A 305 -14.83 3.61 26.36
N ILE A 306 -15.57 2.83 25.56
CA ILE A 306 -15.01 1.82 24.66
C ILE A 306 -14.16 2.47 23.57
N LEU A 307 -12.96 1.95 23.38
CA LEU A 307 -12.04 2.39 22.35
C LEU A 307 -12.64 2.24 20.95
N THR A 308 -12.57 3.30 20.15
CA THR A 308 -12.87 3.28 18.73
C THR A 308 -11.58 3.48 17.94
N LEU A 309 -11.27 2.57 17.04
CA LEU A 309 -10.14 2.69 16.11
C LEU A 309 -10.68 2.90 14.69
N SER A 310 -10.27 3.98 14.07
CA SER A 310 -10.69 4.35 12.72
C SER A 310 -9.52 4.68 11.84
N ASP A 311 -9.66 4.42 10.54
CA ASP A 311 -8.74 4.92 9.52
C ASP A 311 -8.99 6.40 9.22
N ALA A 312 -7.96 7.06 8.72
CA ALA A 312 -8.00 8.42 8.24
C ALA A 312 -6.82 8.68 7.28
N PRO A 313 -6.90 9.72 6.43
CA PRO A 313 -5.73 10.19 5.69
C PRO A 313 -4.55 10.47 6.62
N TRP A 314 -3.34 10.25 6.13
CA TRP A 314 -2.11 10.50 6.88
C TRP A 314 -2.06 11.95 7.41
N PRO A 315 -1.60 12.18 8.66
CA PRO A 315 -0.95 11.24 9.58
C PRO A 315 -1.90 10.40 10.44
N GLY A 316 -3.18 10.28 10.05
CA GLY A 316 -4.09 9.34 10.68
C GLY A 316 -3.71 7.88 10.41
N PHE A 317 -4.48 6.94 10.98
CA PHE A 317 -4.19 5.51 10.84
C PHE A 317 -4.55 5.01 9.45
N THR A 318 -3.61 4.34 8.81
CA THR A 318 -3.79 3.86 7.43
C THR A 318 -4.90 2.82 7.30
N PRO A 319 -5.79 2.93 6.29
CA PRO A 319 -6.84 1.95 6.04
C PRO A 319 -6.30 0.54 5.71
N ASP A 320 -5.06 0.44 5.24
CA ASP A 320 -4.44 -0.82 4.86
C ASP A 320 -4.09 -1.73 6.05
N LEU A 321 -4.04 -1.20 7.27
CA LEU A 321 -3.78 -1.96 8.50
C LEU A 321 -5.04 -2.21 9.34
N LEU A 322 -6.19 -1.64 8.98
CA LEU A 322 -7.39 -1.76 9.82
C LEU A 322 -7.87 -3.21 9.95
N SER A 323 -7.72 -4.02 8.88
CA SER A 323 -8.03 -5.45 8.91
C SER A 323 -7.10 -6.23 9.85
N ILE A 324 -5.81 -5.86 9.93
CA ILE A 324 -4.85 -6.44 10.88
C ILE A 324 -5.25 -6.10 12.32
N ILE A 325 -5.57 -4.83 12.59
CA ILE A 325 -6.03 -4.37 13.90
C ILE A 325 -7.29 -5.11 14.34
N LEU A 326 -8.25 -5.34 13.43
CA LEU A 326 -9.45 -6.09 13.72
C LEU A 326 -9.13 -7.53 14.13
N VAL A 327 -8.25 -8.21 13.40
CA VAL A 327 -7.80 -9.57 13.74
C VAL A 327 -7.11 -9.59 15.10
N VAL A 328 -6.19 -8.66 15.36
CA VAL A 328 -5.49 -8.55 16.65
C VAL A 328 -6.46 -8.34 17.80
N ALA A 329 -7.49 -7.52 17.61
CA ALA A 329 -8.51 -7.25 18.61
C ALA A 329 -9.31 -8.51 19.01
N THR A 330 -9.43 -9.53 18.13
CA THR A 330 -10.17 -10.77 18.45
C THR A 330 -9.59 -11.54 19.63
N GLN A 331 -8.30 -11.36 19.95
CA GLN A 331 -7.64 -12.04 21.06
C GLN A 331 -7.34 -11.13 22.25
N ALA A 332 -7.56 -9.84 22.15
CA ALA A 332 -7.37 -8.88 23.24
C ALA A 332 -8.33 -9.14 24.40
N ARG A 333 -7.99 -8.68 25.59
CA ARG A 333 -8.94 -8.51 26.70
C ARG A 333 -9.67 -7.18 26.51
N GLY A 334 -10.99 -7.21 26.38
CA GLY A 334 -11.83 -6.03 26.22
C GLY A 334 -12.56 -6.00 24.88
N SER A 335 -13.15 -4.86 24.59
CA SER A 335 -13.93 -4.62 23.36
C SER A 335 -13.42 -3.40 22.64
N VAL A 336 -13.54 -3.39 21.32
CA VAL A 336 -13.15 -2.27 20.49
C VAL A 336 -14.10 -2.13 19.31
N LEU A 337 -14.44 -0.89 18.96
CA LEU A 337 -15.19 -0.57 17.74
C LEU A 337 -14.17 -0.26 16.63
N ILE A 338 -14.22 -1.00 15.56
CA ILE A 338 -13.44 -0.74 14.34
C ILE A 338 -14.33 0.05 13.38
N HIS A 339 -13.85 1.20 12.90
CA HIS A 339 -14.60 2.06 11.99
C HIS A 339 -13.77 2.35 10.73
N GLN A 340 -14.12 1.67 9.65
CA GLN A 340 -13.55 1.86 8.32
C GLN A 340 -14.24 3.05 7.64
N LYS A 341 -13.57 4.19 7.53
CA LYS A 341 -14.15 5.43 6.95
C LYS A 341 -13.87 5.59 5.46
N MET A 342 -12.72 5.11 5.01
CA MET A 342 -12.19 5.45 3.68
C MET A 342 -12.64 4.49 2.57
N PHE A 343 -13.11 3.28 2.88
CA PHE A 343 -13.52 2.29 1.88
C PHE A 343 -14.79 1.55 2.30
N GLU A 344 -15.64 1.23 1.32
CA GLU A 344 -16.99 0.70 1.55
C GLU A 344 -17.04 -0.82 1.80
N SER A 345 -16.01 -1.57 1.40
CA SER A 345 -16.10 -3.05 1.34
C SER A 345 -14.96 -3.80 2.04
N ARG A 346 -14.16 -3.11 2.85
CA ARG A 346 -12.98 -3.74 3.47
C ARG A 346 -13.30 -4.65 4.67
N LEU A 347 -14.48 -4.54 5.27
CA LEU A 347 -14.86 -5.34 6.44
C LEU A 347 -15.58 -6.67 6.09
N PHE A 348 -15.88 -6.93 4.84
CA PHE A 348 -16.61 -8.17 4.44
C PHE A 348 -15.87 -9.47 4.74
N PHE A 349 -14.54 -9.43 4.90
CA PHE A 349 -13.76 -10.62 5.30
C PHE A 349 -14.07 -11.09 6.74
N VAL A 350 -14.77 -10.27 7.54
CA VAL A 350 -15.12 -10.55 8.94
C VAL A 350 -15.95 -11.84 9.07
N ASP A 351 -16.76 -12.20 8.06
CA ASP A 351 -17.50 -13.46 8.04
C ASP A 351 -16.57 -14.66 8.25
N LYS A 352 -15.37 -14.64 7.67
CA LYS A 352 -14.37 -15.71 7.83
C LYS A 352 -13.82 -15.76 9.25
N LEU A 353 -13.69 -14.64 9.92
CA LEU A 353 -13.26 -14.60 11.33
C LEU A 353 -14.38 -15.13 12.24
N ILE A 354 -15.66 -14.85 11.93
CA ILE A 354 -16.81 -15.40 12.65
C ILE A 354 -16.85 -16.92 12.47
N ASP A 355 -16.61 -17.44 11.26
CA ASP A 355 -16.47 -18.88 11.00
C ASP A 355 -15.34 -19.53 11.84
N MET A 356 -14.27 -18.79 12.09
CA MET A 356 -13.19 -19.19 12.99
C MET A 356 -13.54 -19.08 14.48
N GLY A 357 -14.71 -18.57 14.81
CA GLY A 357 -15.21 -18.41 16.18
C GLY A 357 -14.90 -17.05 16.81
N ALA A 358 -14.46 -16.04 16.05
CA ALA A 358 -14.30 -14.69 16.56
C ALA A 358 -15.64 -14.06 16.96
N LYS A 359 -15.64 -13.30 18.05
CA LYS A 359 -16.83 -12.57 18.54
C LYS A 359 -16.84 -11.18 17.92
N VAL A 360 -17.37 -11.11 16.71
CA VAL A 360 -17.46 -9.86 15.94
C VAL A 360 -18.91 -9.62 15.55
N ILE A 361 -19.37 -8.40 15.73
CA ILE A 361 -20.67 -7.93 15.23
C ILE A 361 -20.37 -6.93 14.11
N LEU A 362 -20.71 -7.28 12.88
CA LEU A 362 -20.68 -6.35 11.77
C LEU A 362 -21.92 -5.46 11.86
N CYS A 363 -21.73 -4.22 12.34
CA CYS A 363 -22.82 -3.28 12.56
C CYS A 363 -23.38 -2.74 11.24
N ASP A 364 -22.49 -2.46 10.28
CA ASP A 364 -22.78 -2.03 8.93
C ASP A 364 -21.51 -2.22 8.06
N PRO A 365 -21.50 -1.86 6.76
CA PRO A 365 -20.32 -2.02 5.90
C PRO A 365 -19.05 -1.33 6.40
N HIS A 366 -19.17 -0.36 7.29
CA HIS A 366 -18.10 0.49 7.78
C HIS A 366 -17.69 0.22 9.23
N ARG A 367 -18.53 -0.45 10.03
CA ARG A 367 -18.30 -0.61 11.47
C ARG A 367 -18.44 -2.05 11.92
N ALA A 368 -17.48 -2.49 12.71
CA ALA A 368 -17.49 -3.79 13.36
C ALA A 368 -17.13 -3.65 14.84
N SER A 369 -17.95 -4.21 15.72
CA SER A 369 -17.67 -4.33 17.14
C SER A 369 -16.97 -5.66 17.41
N VAL A 370 -15.79 -5.63 18.00
CA VAL A 370 -14.99 -6.81 18.31
C VAL A 370 -14.94 -6.99 19.82
N ILE A 371 -15.32 -8.19 20.29
CA ILE A 371 -15.19 -8.61 21.69
C ILE A 371 -14.06 -9.62 21.74
N GLY A 372 -12.95 -9.25 22.32
CA GLY A 372 -11.77 -10.11 22.35
C GLY A 372 -11.90 -11.31 23.28
N HIS A 373 -11.21 -12.37 22.93
CA HIS A 373 -11.26 -13.66 23.66
C HIS A 373 -10.36 -13.71 24.90
N ASP A 374 -9.50 -12.72 25.13
CA ASP A 374 -8.48 -12.74 26.22
C ASP A 374 -7.62 -14.01 26.20
N PHE A 375 -7.36 -14.55 25.03
CA PHE A 375 -6.71 -15.85 24.81
C PHE A 375 -7.32 -17.03 25.59
N LYS A 376 -8.51 -16.86 26.20
CA LYS A 376 -9.22 -17.95 26.90
C LYS A 376 -9.81 -18.96 25.93
N SER A 377 -10.14 -18.52 24.73
CA SER A 377 -10.47 -19.39 23.60
C SER A 377 -9.64 -19.00 22.39
N GLN A 378 -9.19 -19.98 21.63
CA GLN A 378 -8.44 -19.76 20.39
C GLN A 378 -9.38 -19.79 19.20
N LEU A 379 -9.02 -19.05 18.13
CA LEU A 379 -9.66 -19.22 16.84
C LEU A 379 -9.48 -20.65 16.35
N LYS A 380 -10.46 -21.15 15.61
CA LYS A 380 -10.45 -22.50 15.03
C LYS A 380 -10.00 -22.43 13.58
N ALA A 381 -9.27 -23.45 13.17
CA ALA A 381 -8.88 -23.61 11.77
C ALA A 381 -10.10 -23.76 10.86
N THR A 382 -10.02 -23.17 9.67
CA THR A 382 -11.07 -23.29 8.65
C THR A 382 -10.49 -23.16 7.24
N THR A 383 -11.29 -23.47 6.22
CA THR A 383 -10.97 -23.22 4.83
C THR A 383 -11.57 -21.88 4.41
N MET A 384 -10.76 -21.01 3.80
CA MET A 384 -11.16 -19.66 3.42
C MET A 384 -10.52 -19.24 2.10
N THR A 385 -11.00 -18.16 1.51
CA THR A 385 -10.48 -17.60 0.27
C THR A 385 -10.02 -16.16 0.52
N SER A 386 -8.81 -15.83 0.07
CA SER A 386 -8.28 -14.47 0.13
C SER A 386 -9.07 -13.55 -0.82
N PRO A 387 -9.79 -12.54 -0.33
CA PRO A 387 -10.58 -11.66 -1.19
C PRO A 387 -9.72 -10.56 -1.85
N ASP A 388 -8.71 -10.09 -1.15
CA ASP A 388 -7.77 -9.05 -1.55
C ASP A 388 -6.43 -9.19 -0.80
N ILE A 389 -5.48 -8.29 -1.05
CA ILE A 389 -4.13 -8.31 -0.45
C ILE A 389 -4.20 -8.23 1.08
N ARG A 390 -4.94 -7.25 1.61
CA ARG A 390 -4.90 -6.87 3.03
C ARG A 390 -5.74 -7.81 3.90
N ALA A 391 -6.95 -8.11 3.47
CA ALA A 391 -7.77 -9.11 4.13
C ALA A 391 -7.12 -10.50 4.06
N GLY A 392 -6.48 -10.85 2.94
CA GLY A 392 -5.75 -12.11 2.79
C GLY A 392 -4.65 -12.29 3.83
N VAL A 393 -3.81 -11.28 4.07
CA VAL A 393 -2.77 -11.34 5.11
C VAL A 393 -3.38 -11.33 6.52
N SER A 394 -4.47 -10.60 6.75
CA SER A 394 -5.19 -10.64 8.02
C SER A 394 -5.72 -12.04 8.34
N LEU A 395 -6.30 -12.72 7.35
CA LEU A 395 -6.74 -14.12 7.47
C LEU A 395 -5.57 -15.09 7.65
N LEU A 396 -4.41 -14.82 7.02
CA LEU A 396 -3.19 -15.60 7.23
C LEU A 396 -2.69 -15.48 8.68
N ILE A 397 -2.68 -14.27 9.26
CA ILE A 397 -2.32 -14.04 10.66
C ILE A 397 -3.31 -14.76 11.59
N ALA A 398 -4.62 -14.68 11.31
CA ALA A 398 -5.64 -15.40 12.05
C ALA A 398 -5.40 -16.92 12.00
N ALA A 399 -5.12 -17.47 10.81
CA ALA A 399 -4.84 -18.89 10.61
C ALA A 399 -3.58 -19.37 11.37
N LEU A 400 -2.50 -18.57 11.37
CA LEU A 400 -1.27 -18.88 12.13
C LEU A 400 -1.50 -18.88 13.63
N SER A 401 -2.46 -18.14 14.15
CA SER A 401 -2.83 -18.14 15.58
C SER A 401 -3.87 -19.18 15.93
N ALA A 402 -4.60 -19.73 14.96
CA ALA A 402 -5.72 -20.65 15.17
C ALA A 402 -5.26 -22.06 15.56
N LYS A 403 -6.10 -22.77 16.29
CA LYS A 403 -5.83 -24.21 16.60
C LYS A 403 -6.25 -25.08 15.43
N GLY A 404 -5.30 -25.85 14.89
CA GLY A 404 -5.53 -26.82 13.82
C GLY A 404 -4.95 -26.36 12.47
N THR A 405 -5.38 -26.99 11.39
CA THR A 405 -4.87 -26.74 10.03
C THR A 405 -5.90 -25.98 9.20
N SER A 406 -5.55 -24.78 8.78
CA SER A 406 -6.34 -23.94 7.87
C SER A 406 -5.85 -24.06 6.43
N THR A 407 -6.78 -23.84 5.48
CA THR A 407 -6.45 -23.68 4.06
C THR A 407 -6.91 -22.30 3.58
N ILE A 408 -6.01 -21.56 2.93
CA ILE A 408 -6.34 -20.28 2.31
C ILE A 408 -6.17 -20.40 0.81
N HIS A 409 -7.26 -20.26 0.07
CA HIS A 409 -7.28 -20.25 -1.39
C HIS A 409 -7.00 -18.84 -1.96
N ASN A 410 -6.71 -18.78 -3.28
CA ASN A 410 -6.48 -17.51 -3.99
C ASN A 410 -5.35 -16.66 -3.39
N ILE A 411 -4.26 -17.33 -3.00
CA ILE A 411 -3.10 -16.67 -2.36
C ILE A 411 -2.34 -15.74 -3.31
N GLU A 412 -2.62 -15.78 -4.59
CA GLU A 412 -2.09 -14.81 -5.56
C GLU A 412 -2.46 -13.37 -5.18
N GLN A 413 -3.59 -13.16 -4.48
CA GLN A 413 -3.93 -11.86 -3.94
C GLN A 413 -2.89 -11.41 -2.89
N ILE A 414 -2.42 -12.33 -2.04
CA ILE A 414 -1.37 -12.02 -1.05
C ILE A 414 -0.04 -11.73 -1.75
N ASP A 415 0.33 -12.53 -2.76
CA ASP A 415 1.58 -12.39 -3.54
C ASP A 415 1.64 -11.06 -4.32
N ARG A 416 0.51 -10.39 -4.55
CA ARG A 416 0.47 -9.03 -5.12
C ARG A 416 1.08 -7.97 -4.22
N GLY A 417 1.14 -8.21 -2.91
CA GLY A 417 1.56 -7.23 -1.92
C GLY A 417 2.65 -7.67 -0.96
N TYR A 418 2.93 -8.98 -0.86
CA TYR A 418 3.90 -9.53 0.09
C TYR A 418 4.85 -10.50 -0.60
N GLN A 419 6.13 -10.16 -0.57
CA GLN A 419 7.19 -10.93 -1.22
C GLN A 419 7.46 -12.22 -0.46
N ASN A 420 7.35 -13.39 -1.14
CA ASN A 420 7.74 -14.70 -0.61
C ASN A 420 7.31 -14.91 0.85
N ILE A 421 6.06 -14.53 1.18
CA ILE A 421 5.58 -14.48 2.57
C ILE A 421 5.68 -15.82 3.28
N ASP A 422 5.38 -16.92 2.59
CA ASP A 422 5.47 -18.29 3.13
C ASP A 422 6.92 -18.68 3.49
N THR A 423 7.88 -18.36 2.63
CA THR A 423 9.31 -18.63 2.89
C THR A 423 9.82 -17.83 4.08
N ARG A 424 9.44 -16.55 4.17
CA ARG A 424 9.86 -15.66 5.26
C ARG A 424 9.21 -16.05 6.59
N LEU A 425 7.96 -16.50 6.56
CA LEU A 425 7.27 -17.04 7.75
C LEU A 425 7.89 -18.37 8.21
N LYS A 426 8.24 -19.27 7.28
CA LYS A 426 8.96 -20.51 7.62
C LYS A 426 10.29 -20.23 8.33
N ALA A 427 11.02 -19.21 7.90
CA ALA A 427 12.30 -18.83 8.49
C ALA A 427 12.20 -18.42 9.96
N ILE A 428 11.04 -17.98 10.44
CA ILE A 428 10.76 -17.66 11.84
C ILE A 428 9.94 -18.73 12.56
N GLY A 429 9.77 -19.92 11.95
CA GLY A 429 9.19 -21.12 12.58
C GLY A 429 7.72 -21.37 12.25
N ALA A 430 7.10 -20.66 11.30
CA ALA A 430 5.73 -20.95 10.89
C ALA A 430 5.65 -22.27 10.10
N LYS A 431 4.59 -23.03 10.37
CA LYS A 431 4.25 -24.23 9.63
C LYS A 431 3.24 -23.88 8.52
N ILE A 432 3.75 -23.50 7.38
CA ILE A 432 2.99 -23.06 6.20
C ILE A 432 3.54 -23.72 4.96
N GLU A 433 2.67 -24.20 4.09
CA GLU A 433 3.02 -24.80 2.82
C GLU A 433 2.22 -24.18 1.69
N ARG A 434 2.88 -23.96 0.56
CA ARG A 434 2.21 -23.57 -0.68
C ARG A 434 1.83 -24.85 -1.43
N ILE A 435 0.53 -24.99 -1.72
CA ILE A 435 -0.02 -26.17 -2.41
C ILE A 435 -0.81 -25.73 -3.63
N GLU A 436 -0.89 -26.60 -4.62
CA GLU A 436 -1.76 -26.45 -5.78
C GLU A 436 -2.95 -27.41 -5.64
N ILE A 437 -4.17 -26.86 -5.66
CA ILE A 437 -5.44 -27.61 -5.60
C ILE A 437 -6.20 -27.34 -6.89
#